data_ca9b19d39645d229ba6604d8dca8ad8b
#
_entry.id   ca9b19d39645d229ba6604d8dca8ad8b
#
_cell.length_a   1.000
_cell.length_b   1.000
_cell.length_c   1.000
_cell.angle_alpha   90.00
_cell.angle_beta   90.00
_cell.angle_gamma   90.00
#
_symmetry.space_group_name_H-M   'P 1'
#
loop_
_entity.id
_entity.type
_entity.pdbx_description
1 polymer ?
#
loop_
_entity_poly.entity_id
_entity_poly.type
_entity_poly.pdbx_seq_one_letter_code
_entity_poly.pdbx_strand_id
1 'polypeptide(L)'
;MNRLVRYLSTCCLVAGFVGGSAHAHDSINAEARKKYITKIQELQVAAAAGSAALVRAKILYQMGVTLDEIRDLFNQDMISHGIVKGLETSLLLNELTRIGSKLEVSPKTGLYLSQLQHYRESIRLDPRAPYIDHAHYMLLKSHFYDSFSDNPLAPFSQTKETLAEMIGIGEGLMKSKHPKINGEELRFILGIHYLQAIKQQQGDKEDTLKKLKKLVQEMHKDYPQSLKLLTLESLMS
;
A
#
# COMPACT_ATOMS: atom_id res chain seq x y z
N MET A 1 -19.34 -11.49 -20.82
CA MET A 1 -19.24 -11.10 -19.41
C MET A 1 -19.34 -9.58 -19.33
N ASN A 2 -20.43 -9.05 -18.77
CA ASN A 2 -20.86 -7.66 -18.91
C ASN A 2 -19.88 -6.65 -18.27
N ARG A 3 -19.65 -5.52 -18.96
CA ARG A 3 -18.85 -4.37 -18.45
C ARG A 3 -19.29 -3.91 -17.04
N LEU A 4 -20.58 -4.07 -16.72
CA LEU A 4 -21.17 -3.73 -15.41
C LEU A 4 -20.61 -4.58 -14.27
N VAL A 5 -20.36 -5.89 -14.51
CA VAL A 5 -19.77 -6.80 -13.50
C VAL A 5 -18.31 -6.44 -13.25
N ARG A 6 -17.58 -5.97 -14.27
CA ARG A 6 -16.19 -5.48 -14.12
C ARG A 6 -16.15 -4.20 -13.30
N TYR A 7 -17.05 -3.24 -13.53
CA TYR A 7 -17.14 -2.00 -12.75
C TYR A 7 -17.49 -2.25 -11.29
N LEU A 8 -18.45 -3.14 -11.03
CA LEU A 8 -18.84 -3.52 -9.66
C LEU A 8 -17.71 -4.25 -8.92
N SER A 9 -16.97 -5.13 -9.59
CA SER A 9 -15.81 -5.82 -9.00
C SER A 9 -14.69 -4.84 -8.66
N THR A 10 -14.39 -3.87 -9.52
CA THR A 10 -13.36 -2.86 -9.30
C THR A 10 -13.78 -1.87 -8.20
N CYS A 11 -15.03 -1.41 -8.20
CA CYS A 11 -15.57 -0.55 -7.13
C CYS A 11 -15.61 -1.27 -5.78
N CYS A 12 -15.97 -2.56 -5.73
CA CYS A 12 -15.95 -3.34 -4.48
C CYS A 12 -14.53 -3.61 -3.97
N LEU A 13 -13.57 -3.84 -4.87
CA LEU A 13 -12.16 -3.95 -4.50
C LEU A 13 -11.64 -2.63 -3.91
N VAL A 14 -11.91 -1.50 -4.56
CA VAL A 14 -11.49 -0.19 -4.09
C VAL A 14 -12.25 0.22 -2.82
N ALA A 15 -13.57 -0.03 -2.74
CA ALA A 15 -14.37 0.24 -1.54
C ALA A 15 -14.00 -0.67 -0.35
N GLY A 16 -13.57 -1.90 -0.59
CA GLY A 16 -13.02 -2.79 0.46
C GLY A 16 -11.71 -2.29 1.07
N PHE A 17 -11.03 -1.35 0.43
CA PHE A 17 -9.81 -0.71 0.91
C PHE A 17 -10.04 0.43 1.90
N VAL A 18 -11.19 1.07 1.80
CA VAL A 18 -11.61 2.16 2.70
C VAL A 18 -12.29 1.61 3.97
N GLY A 19 -12.44 0.30 4.08
CA GLY A 19 -13.12 -0.40 5.19
C GLY A 19 -12.40 -0.41 6.54
N GLY A 20 -11.53 0.54 6.81
CA GLY A 20 -11.19 0.98 8.17
C GLY A 20 -12.17 2.07 8.58
N SER A 21 -13.27 1.71 9.27
CA SER A 21 -14.29 2.60 9.83
C SER A 21 -14.80 3.68 8.86
N ALA A 22 -16.07 3.59 8.48
CA ALA A 22 -16.81 4.69 7.86
C ALA A 22 -16.98 5.83 8.89
N HIS A 23 -15.88 6.44 9.29
CA HIS A 23 -15.91 7.78 9.87
C HIS A 23 -16.21 8.72 8.71
N ALA A 24 -17.25 9.53 8.89
CA ALA A 24 -17.52 10.66 8.03
C ALA A 24 -16.18 11.36 7.73
N HIS A 25 -15.84 11.49 6.46
CA HIS A 25 -14.60 12.09 6.03
C HIS A 25 -14.66 13.56 6.42
N ASP A 26 -14.20 13.89 7.62
CA ASP A 26 -13.93 15.26 7.97
C ASP A 26 -12.82 15.72 7.05
N SER A 27 -13.15 16.66 6.15
CA SER A 27 -12.17 17.36 5.34
C SER A 27 -11.04 17.84 6.24
N ILE A 28 -9.79 17.67 5.79
CA ILE A 28 -8.62 18.18 6.52
C ILE A 28 -8.90 19.61 6.93
N ASN A 29 -8.76 19.94 8.20
CA ASN A 29 -8.84 21.32 8.67
C ASN A 29 -7.47 22.02 8.60
N ALA A 30 -7.45 23.34 8.77
CA ALA A 30 -6.23 24.14 8.69
C ALA A 30 -5.15 23.71 9.70
N GLU A 31 -5.54 23.23 10.88
CA GLU A 31 -4.62 22.75 11.90
C GLU A 31 -3.95 21.43 11.48
N ALA A 32 -4.72 20.47 10.98
CA ALA A 32 -4.20 19.21 10.47
C ALA A 32 -3.26 19.44 9.28
N ARG A 33 -3.62 20.34 8.34
CA ARG A 33 -2.75 20.75 7.23
C ARG A 33 -1.42 21.29 7.73
N LYS A 34 -1.45 22.25 8.63
CA LYS A 34 -0.24 22.84 9.22
C LYS A 34 0.62 21.80 9.92
N LYS A 35 0.01 20.88 10.66
CA LYS A 35 0.70 19.76 11.35
C LYS A 35 1.44 18.86 10.37
N TYR A 36 0.81 18.47 9.24
CA TYR A 36 1.47 17.65 8.22
C TYR A 36 2.67 18.36 7.60
N ILE A 37 2.50 19.63 7.19
CA ILE A 37 3.57 20.40 6.56
C ILE A 37 4.75 20.59 7.52
N THR A 38 4.47 21.01 8.76
CA THR A 38 5.52 21.17 9.79
C THR A 38 6.28 19.87 10.01
N LYS A 39 5.56 18.74 10.17
CA LYS A 39 6.17 17.42 10.37
C LYS A 39 7.08 17.02 9.21
N ILE A 40 6.65 17.24 7.96
CA ILE A 40 7.49 16.90 6.81
C ILE A 40 8.73 17.79 6.74
N GLN A 41 8.60 19.10 6.96
CA GLN A 41 9.73 20.02 6.98
C GLN A 41 10.75 19.66 8.07
N GLU A 42 10.30 19.34 9.28
CA GLU A 42 11.16 18.87 10.38
C GLU A 42 11.92 17.59 9.98
N LEU A 43 11.23 16.63 9.35
CA LEU A 43 11.86 15.39 8.87
C LEU A 43 12.87 15.66 7.75
N GLN A 44 12.60 16.58 6.83
CA GLN A 44 13.53 16.98 5.77
C GLN A 44 14.79 17.63 6.35
N VAL A 45 14.62 18.58 7.27
CA VAL A 45 15.74 19.23 7.97
C VAL A 45 16.60 18.19 8.73
N ALA A 46 15.95 17.30 9.47
CA ALA A 46 16.64 16.24 10.20
C ALA A 46 17.38 15.26 9.27
N ALA A 47 16.81 14.92 8.11
CA ALA A 47 17.45 14.07 7.12
C ALA A 47 18.68 14.75 6.48
N ALA A 48 18.63 16.07 6.28
CA ALA A 48 19.73 16.86 5.70
C ALA A 48 20.88 17.13 6.68
N ALA A 49 20.64 17.08 8.00
CA ALA A 49 21.60 17.44 9.04
C ALA A 49 22.76 16.45 9.24
N GLY A 50 22.99 15.51 8.32
CA GLY A 50 24.12 14.56 8.38
C GLY A 50 24.04 13.56 9.53
N SER A 51 22.82 13.21 9.95
CA SER A 51 22.56 12.27 11.04
C SER A 51 23.20 10.91 10.80
N ALA A 52 23.58 10.20 11.88
CA ALA A 52 24.04 8.81 11.82
C ALA A 52 23.04 7.94 11.04
N ALA A 53 23.55 6.92 10.33
CA ALA A 53 22.74 6.07 9.43
C ALA A 53 21.44 5.55 10.05
N LEU A 54 21.48 5.10 11.31
CA LEU A 54 20.31 4.59 12.04
C LEU A 54 19.25 5.68 12.30
N VAL A 55 19.69 6.91 12.61
CA VAL A 55 18.80 8.06 12.81
C VAL A 55 18.16 8.43 11.49
N ARG A 56 18.95 8.49 10.42
CA ARG A 56 18.47 8.75 9.06
C ARG A 56 17.47 7.69 8.59
N ALA A 57 17.71 6.41 8.89
CA ALA A 57 16.78 5.32 8.59
C ALA A 57 15.40 5.57 9.21
N LYS A 58 15.36 5.92 10.50
CA LYS A 58 14.12 6.22 11.22
C LYS A 58 13.40 7.44 10.64
N ILE A 59 14.14 8.48 10.29
CA ILE A 59 13.57 9.70 9.67
C ILE A 59 12.91 9.36 8.33
N LEU A 60 13.59 8.61 7.46
CA LEU A 60 13.06 8.18 6.17
C LEU A 60 11.82 7.32 6.33
N TYR A 61 11.82 6.36 7.26
CA TYR A 61 10.63 5.58 7.58
C TYR A 61 9.45 6.47 7.99
N GLN A 62 9.67 7.43 8.90
CA GLN A 62 8.63 8.36 9.35
C GLN A 62 8.12 9.26 8.23
N MET A 63 9.01 9.69 7.32
CA MET A 63 8.65 10.46 6.14
C MET A 63 7.76 9.64 5.20
N GLY A 64 8.13 8.40 4.89
CA GLY A 64 7.31 7.50 4.08
C GLY A 64 5.91 7.31 4.67
N VAL A 65 5.81 7.00 5.96
CA VAL A 65 4.51 6.82 6.64
C VAL A 65 3.67 8.10 6.58
N THR A 66 4.27 9.27 6.82
CA THR A 66 3.52 10.54 6.80
C THR A 66 3.02 10.90 5.40
N LEU A 67 3.84 10.65 4.37
CA LEU A 67 3.44 10.89 2.98
C LEU A 67 2.37 9.89 2.51
N ASP A 68 2.41 8.65 2.98
CA ASP A 68 1.36 7.66 2.68
C ASP A 68 0.04 8.00 3.37
N GLU A 69 0.05 8.49 4.61
CA GLU A 69 -1.15 9.01 5.27
C GLU A 69 -1.81 10.13 4.44
N ILE A 70 -1.01 11.08 3.93
CA ILE A 70 -1.51 12.18 3.09
C ILE A 70 -1.99 11.66 1.73
N ARG A 71 -1.26 10.74 1.10
CA ARG A 71 -1.66 10.08 -0.14
C ARG A 71 -3.01 9.41 0.01
N ASP A 72 -3.21 8.65 1.09
CA ASP A 72 -4.46 7.93 1.33
C ASP A 72 -5.65 8.89 1.46
N LEU A 73 -5.47 10.05 2.10
CA LEU A 73 -6.49 11.11 2.14
C LEU A 73 -6.84 11.62 0.73
N PHE A 74 -5.84 11.90 -0.10
CA PHE A 74 -6.07 12.36 -1.48
C PHE A 74 -6.73 11.28 -2.33
N ASN A 75 -6.28 10.03 -2.21
CA ASN A 75 -6.84 8.93 -2.96
C ASN A 75 -8.29 8.64 -2.56
N GLN A 76 -8.64 8.81 -1.29
CA GLN A 76 -10.01 8.67 -0.84
C GLN A 76 -10.93 9.73 -1.49
N ASP A 77 -10.48 10.99 -1.56
CA ASP A 77 -11.20 12.04 -2.29
C ASP A 77 -11.34 11.73 -3.77
N MET A 78 -10.25 11.28 -4.41
CA MET A 78 -10.26 10.91 -5.83
C MET A 78 -11.23 9.77 -6.13
N ILE A 79 -11.26 8.73 -5.28
CA ILE A 79 -12.16 7.59 -5.43
C ILE A 79 -13.62 8.00 -5.23
N SER A 80 -13.90 8.83 -4.20
CA SER A 80 -15.26 9.20 -3.83
C SER A 80 -15.86 10.28 -4.73
N HIS A 81 -15.03 11.15 -5.30
CA HIS A 81 -15.49 12.36 -5.96
C HIS A 81 -14.83 12.64 -7.33
N GLY A 82 -13.83 11.88 -7.73
CA GLY A 82 -13.04 12.11 -8.93
C GLY A 82 -12.05 13.27 -8.86
N ILE A 83 -12.05 14.02 -7.77
CA ILE A 83 -11.16 15.17 -7.52
C ILE A 83 -10.79 15.24 -6.05
N VAL A 84 -9.64 15.83 -5.75
CA VAL A 84 -9.27 16.20 -4.38
C VAL A 84 -10.19 17.33 -3.93
N LYS A 85 -10.99 17.08 -2.89
CA LYS A 85 -11.98 18.04 -2.37
C LYS A 85 -11.47 18.82 -1.16
N GLY A 86 -12.04 20.03 -1.06
CA GLY A 86 -11.80 20.91 0.08
C GLY A 86 -10.61 21.86 -0.10
N LEU A 87 -10.77 23.04 0.42
CA LEU A 87 -9.76 24.11 0.34
C LEU A 87 -8.45 23.66 1.03
N GLU A 88 -8.54 23.13 2.23
CA GLU A 88 -7.38 22.75 3.03
C GLU A 88 -6.60 21.58 2.40
N THR A 89 -7.28 20.61 1.79
CA THR A 89 -6.65 19.49 1.07
C THR A 89 -5.93 19.98 -0.19
N SER A 90 -6.53 20.91 -0.94
CA SER A 90 -5.90 21.53 -2.11
C SER A 90 -4.69 22.40 -1.72
N LEU A 91 -4.78 23.13 -0.60
CA LEU A 91 -3.66 23.88 -0.05
C LEU A 91 -2.53 22.97 0.42
N LEU A 92 -2.85 21.84 1.05
CA LEU A 92 -1.86 20.83 1.45
C LEU A 92 -1.08 20.30 0.25
N LEU A 93 -1.76 19.94 -0.85
CA LEU A 93 -1.12 19.48 -2.08
C LEU A 93 -0.15 20.51 -2.67
N ASN A 94 -0.57 21.78 -2.71
CA ASN A 94 0.26 22.88 -3.19
C ASN A 94 1.48 23.13 -2.28
N GLU A 95 1.29 23.07 -0.96
CA GLU A 95 2.38 23.25 0.00
C GLU A 95 3.39 22.11 -0.05
N LEU A 96 2.93 20.85 -0.19
CA LEU A 96 3.81 19.69 -0.40
C LEU A 96 4.69 19.89 -1.63
N THR A 97 4.10 20.33 -2.74
CA THR A 97 4.85 20.62 -3.97
C THR A 97 5.90 21.71 -3.73
N ARG A 98 5.55 22.77 -3.01
CA ARG A 98 6.46 23.88 -2.71
C ARG A 98 7.66 23.48 -1.85
N ILE A 99 7.46 22.54 -0.90
CA ILE A 99 8.55 22.03 -0.04
C ILE A 99 9.29 20.84 -0.66
N GLY A 100 9.06 20.51 -1.93
CA GLY A 100 9.78 19.44 -2.64
C GLY A 100 9.33 18.01 -2.29
N SER A 101 8.15 17.85 -1.67
CA SER A 101 7.55 16.55 -1.34
C SER A 101 6.35 16.23 -2.24
N LYS A 102 6.45 16.54 -3.52
CA LYS A 102 5.39 16.31 -4.51
C LYS A 102 5.05 14.82 -4.59
N LEU A 103 3.77 14.49 -4.43
CA LEU A 103 3.25 13.16 -4.74
C LEU A 103 3.02 13.00 -6.24
N GLU A 104 3.46 11.88 -6.79
CA GLU A 104 3.23 11.53 -8.19
C GLU A 104 1.84 10.94 -8.37
N VAL A 105 1.27 11.09 -9.57
CA VAL A 105 -0.03 10.53 -9.94
C VAL A 105 0.17 9.41 -10.94
N SER A 106 -0.48 8.28 -10.72
CA SER A 106 -0.48 7.17 -11.67
C SER A 106 -1.19 7.58 -12.96
N PRO A 107 -0.54 7.47 -14.12
CA PRO A 107 -1.19 7.77 -15.39
C PRO A 107 -2.28 6.74 -15.75
N LYS A 108 -2.31 5.58 -15.09
CA LYS A 108 -3.27 4.51 -15.33
C LYS A 108 -4.53 4.66 -14.50
N THR A 109 -4.40 5.04 -13.23
CA THR A 109 -5.51 5.06 -12.27
C THR A 109 -5.93 6.47 -11.88
N GLY A 110 -5.11 7.49 -12.14
CA GLY A 110 -5.32 8.86 -11.65
C GLY A 110 -5.09 9.02 -10.14
N LEU A 111 -4.70 7.95 -9.44
CA LEU A 111 -4.46 7.98 -8.00
C LEU A 111 -3.01 8.40 -7.68
N TYR A 112 -2.82 8.98 -6.50
CA TYR A 112 -1.49 9.35 -6.02
C TYR A 112 -0.69 8.12 -5.60
N LEU A 113 0.59 8.10 -6.00
CA LEU A 113 1.52 7.00 -5.75
C LEU A 113 2.29 7.19 -4.44
N SER A 114 2.72 6.08 -3.86
CA SER A 114 3.63 6.07 -2.71
C SER A 114 5.05 6.44 -3.10
N GLN A 115 5.77 7.02 -2.14
CA GLN A 115 7.20 7.25 -2.29
C GLN A 115 8.01 6.07 -1.73
N LEU A 116 8.00 4.95 -2.45
CA LEU A 116 8.61 3.67 -2.04
C LEU A 116 10.10 3.78 -1.69
N GLN A 117 10.82 4.73 -2.28
CA GLN A 117 12.24 4.97 -2.01
C GLN A 117 12.52 5.27 -0.52
N HIS A 118 11.60 5.90 0.19
CA HIS A 118 11.78 6.18 1.62
C HIS A 118 11.84 4.90 2.45
N TYR A 119 10.96 3.93 2.17
CA TYR A 119 10.97 2.62 2.82
C TYR A 119 12.19 1.81 2.42
N ARG A 120 12.52 1.74 1.12
CA ARG A 120 13.69 1.01 0.62
C ARG A 120 14.98 1.51 1.24
N GLU A 121 15.18 2.81 1.28
CA GLU A 121 16.38 3.40 1.86
C GLU A 121 16.42 3.22 3.39
N SER A 122 15.30 3.34 4.08
CA SER A 122 15.20 3.06 5.52
C SER A 122 15.58 1.62 5.84
N ILE A 123 15.04 0.64 5.09
CA ILE A 123 15.35 -0.79 5.24
C ILE A 123 16.84 -1.05 4.99
N ARG A 124 17.41 -0.42 3.94
CA ARG A 124 18.83 -0.56 3.60
C ARG A 124 19.75 -0.04 4.70
N LEU A 125 19.38 1.09 5.33
CA LEU A 125 20.21 1.75 6.37
C LEU A 125 20.11 1.05 7.73
N ASP A 126 18.95 0.48 8.07
CA ASP A 126 18.74 -0.21 9.35
C ASP A 126 17.83 -1.43 9.18
N PRO A 127 18.36 -2.56 8.69
CA PRO A 127 17.59 -3.78 8.47
C PRO A 127 17.16 -4.50 9.77
N ARG A 128 17.54 -4.00 10.93
CA ARG A 128 17.20 -4.56 12.25
C ARG A 128 16.37 -3.61 13.12
N ALA A 129 15.86 -2.53 12.52
CA ALA A 129 15.06 -1.57 13.26
C ALA A 129 13.80 -2.21 13.86
N PRO A 130 13.32 -1.75 15.01
CA PRO A 130 12.07 -2.25 15.62
C PRO A 130 10.83 -2.07 14.72
N TYR A 131 10.88 -1.14 13.77
CA TYR A 131 9.82 -0.86 12.81
C TYR A 131 10.00 -1.57 11.46
N ILE A 132 11.01 -2.44 11.32
CA ILE A 132 11.40 -3.01 10.03
C ILE A 132 10.27 -3.81 9.38
N ASP A 133 9.53 -4.61 10.15
CA ASP A 133 8.41 -5.39 9.64
C ASP A 133 7.30 -4.46 9.10
N HIS A 134 7.03 -3.34 9.79
CA HIS A 134 6.07 -2.36 9.29
C HIS A 134 6.58 -1.64 8.04
N ALA A 135 7.88 -1.34 7.94
CA ALA A 135 8.46 -0.75 6.73
C ALA A 135 8.34 -1.70 5.53
N HIS A 136 8.61 -2.99 5.71
CA HIS A 136 8.40 -4.02 4.70
C HIS A 136 6.92 -4.16 4.32
N TYR A 137 6.01 -4.12 5.30
CA TYR A 137 4.57 -4.17 5.05
C TYR A 137 4.11 -2.96 4.23
N MET A 138 4.56 -1.76 4.56
CA MET A 138 4.23 -0.55 3.80
C MET A 138 4.82 -0.59 2.39
N LEU A 139 6.04 -1.11 2.23
CA LEU A 139 6.62 -1.33 0.90
C LEU A 139 5.78 -2.31 0.08
N LEU A 140 5.42 -3.46 0.64
CA LEU A 140 4.60 -4.48 -0.02
C LEU A 140 3.21 -3.93 -0.39
N LYS A 141 2.53 -3.31 0.58
CA LYS A 141 1.21 -2.72 0.41
C LYS A 141 1.21 -1.63 -0.67
N SER A 142 2.10 -0.67 -0.55
CA SER A 142 2.17 0.45 -1.48
C SER A 142 2.54 -0.01 -2.89
N HIS A 143 3.49 -0.94 -3.00
CA HIS A 143 3.84 -1.53 -4.29
C HIS A 143 2.65 -2.26 -4.93
N PHE A 144 1.87 -2.99 -4.13
CA PHE A 144 0.67 -3.67 -4.61
C PHE A 144 -0.34 -2.67 -5.17
N TYR A 145 -0.67 -1.60 -4.43
CA TYR A 145 -1.67 -0.62 -4.85
C TYR A 145 -1.21 0.27 -5.99
N ASP A 146 0.05 0.70 -5.99
CA ASP A 146 0.62 1.50 -7.08
C ASP A 146 0.69 0.72 -8.40
N SER A 147 0.78 -0.61 -8.31
CA SER A 147 0.80 -1.51 -9.46
C SER A 147 -0.60 -1.99 -9.88
N PHE A 148 -1.63 -1.66 -9.11
CA PHE A 148 -2.98 -2.12 -9.36
C PHE A 148 -3.47 -1.61 -10.72
N SER A 149 -3.99 -2.51 -11.53
CA SER A 149 -4.71 -2.20 -12.77
C SER A 149 -6.16 -2.62 -12.64
N ASP A 150 -7.05 -2.17 -13.53
CA ASP A 150 -8.48 -2.53 -13.58
C ASP A 150 -8.72 -4.06 -13.63
N ASN A 151 -7.66 -4.83 -13.83
CA ASN A 151 -7.68 -6.28 -13.78
C ASN A 151 -6.62 -6.74 -12.77
N PRO A 152 -7.00 -7.26 -11.58
CA PRO A 152 -6.06 -7.74 -10.57
C PRO A 152 -5.20 -8.93 -11.04
N LEU A 153 -5.59 -9.59 -12.13
CA LEU A 153 -4.82 -10.65 -12.79
C LEU A 153 -4.11 -10.16 -14.06
N ALA A 154 -4.28 -8.88 -14.46
CA ALA A 154 -3.45 -8.37 -15.53
C ALA A 154 -1.98 -8.49 -15.11
N PRO A 155 -1.07 -8.81 -16.04
CA PRO A 155 0.33 -8.74 -15.72
C PRO A 155 0.59 -7.30 -15.27
N PHE A 156 0.87 -7.14 -13.98
CA PHE A 156 1.52 -5.92 -13.53
C PHE A 156 2.74 -5.74 -14.41
N SER A 157 3.13 -4.53 -14.68
CA SER A 157 4.42 -4.22 -15.30
C SER A 157 5.58 -4.58 -14.36
N GLN A 158 5.37 -5.55 -13.48
CA GLN A 158 6.37 -6.08 -12.56
C GLN A 158 7.27 -7.04 -13.31
N THR A 159 8.56 -6.83 -13.16
CA THR A 159 9.53 -7.86 -13.54
C THR A 159 9.34 -9.11 -12.69
N LYS A 160 9.78 -10.26 -13.18
CA LYS A 160 9.73 -11.52 -12.41
C LYS A 160 10.49 -11.39 -11.08
N GLU A 161 11.58 -10.65 -11.07
CA GLU A 161 12.41 -10.38 -9.90
C GLU A 161 11.62 -9.60 -8.83
N THR A 162 10.89 -8.57 -9.25
CA THR A 162 10.08 -7.76 -8.31
C THR A 162 8.95 -8.59 -7.69
N LEU A 163 8.29 -9.46 -8.47
CA LEU A 163 7.24 -10.34 -7.94
C LEU A 163 7.80 -11.33 -6.91
N ALA A 164 8.97 -11.94 -7.19
CA ALA A 164 9.63 -12.83 -6.26
C ALA A 164 10.05 -12.12 -4.97
N GLU A 165 10.58 -10.90 -5.06
CA GLU A 165 10.91 -10.05 -3.91
C GLU A 165 9.67 -9.81 -3.05
N MET A 166 8.55 -9.40 -3.65
CA MET A 166 7.31 -9.10 -2.94
C MET A 166 6.71 -10.33 -2.27
N ILE A 167 6.76 -11.50 -2.91
CA ILE A 167 6.36 -12.77 -2.30
C ILE A 167 7.24 -13.07 -1.08
N GLY A 168 8.56 -12.95 -1.21
CA GLY A 168 9.50 -13.20 -0.11
C GLY A 168 9.26 -12.28 1.09
N ILE A 169 9.01 -10.99 0.85
CA ILE A 169 8.60 -10.03 1.90
C ILE A 169 7.30 -10.47 2.55
N GLY A 170 6.27 -10.79 1.77
CA GLY A 170 4.96 -11.21 2.28
C GLY A 170 5.05 -12.47 3.14
N GLU A 171 5.76 -13.50 2.69
CA GLU A 171 5.99 -14.74 3.45
C GLU A 171 6.74 -14.49 4.78
N GLY A 172 7.73 -13.58 4.77
CA GLY A 172 8.45 -13.17 5.98
C GLY A 172 7.50 -12.50 7.00
N LEU A 173 6.66 -11.60 6.52
CA LEU A 173 5.70 -10.85 7.35
C LEU A 173 4.58 -11.71 7.95
N MET A 174 4.25 -12.87 7.36
CA MET A 174 3.26 -13.80 7.93
C MET A 174 3.60 -14.27 9.35
N LYS A 175 4.86 -14.17 9.76
CA LYS A 175 5.33 -14.52 11.10
C LYS A 175 5.42 -13.32 12.04
N SER A 176 5.25 -12.11 11.51
CA SER A 176 5.36 -10.88 12.30
C SER A 176 4.16 -10.71 13.22
N LYS A 177 4.44 -10.22 14.42
CA LYS A 177 3.43 -9.81 15.42
C LYS A 177 3.32 -8.29 15.55
N HIS A 178 3.86 -7.55 14.59
CA HIS A 178 3.84 -6.09 14.65
C HIS A 178 2.39 -5.56 14.58
N PRO A 179 1.95 -4.72 15.55
CA PRO A 179 0.54 -4.37 15.73
C PRO A 179 -0.05 -3.53 14.58
N LYS A 180 0.79 -2.91 13.77
CA LYS A 180 0.36 -2.10 12.61
C LYS A 180 0.22 -2.91 11.32
N ILE A 181 0.49 -4.20 11.34
CA ILE A 181 0.31 -5.07 10.17
C ILE A 181 -1.12 -5.61 10.18
N ASN A 182 -1.88 -5.25 9.16
CA ASN A 182 -3.20 -5.83 8.95
C ASN A 182 -3.05 -7.24 8.33
N GLY A 183 -3.34 -8.25 9.14
CA GLY A 183 -3.15 -9.65 8.75
C GLY A 183 -4.09 -10.11 7.62
N GLU A 184 -5.30 -9.56 7.53
CA GLU A 184 -6.23 -9.82 6.44
C GLU A 184 -5.72 -9.26 5.12
N GLU A 185 -5.29 -7.99 5.13
CA GLU A 185 -4.76 -7.31 3.95
C GLU A 185 -3.46 -7.95 3.47
N LEU A 186 -2.56 -8.29 4.41
CA LEU A 186 -1.31 -9.00 4.08
C LEU A 186 -1.57 -10.32 3.35
N ARG A 187 -2.49 -11.15 3.87
CA ARG A 187 -2.84 -12.42 3.24
C ARG A 187 -3.46 -12.22 1.86
N PHE A 188 -4.33 -11.23 1.72
CA PHE A 188 -4.93 -10.91 0.43
C PHE A 188 -3.88 -10.52 -0.61
N ILE A 189 -2.99 -9.59 -0.28
CA ILE A 189 -1.90 -9.14 -1.17
C ILE A 189 -1.01 -10.33 -1.56
N LEU A 190 -0.60 -11.14 -0.59
CA LEU A 190 0.23 -12.32 -0.85
C LEU A 190 -0.49 -13.36 -1.73
N GLY A 191 -1.79 -13.57 -1.51
CA GLY A 191 -2.62 -14.45 -2.34
C GLY A 191 -2.68 -14.01 -3.80
N ILE A 192 -2.85 -12.70 -4.05
CA ILE A 192 -2.80 -12.15 -5.41
C ILE A 192 -1.42 -12.34 -6.04
N HIS A 193 -0.33 -12.14 -5.29
CA HIS A 193 1.02 -12.37 -5.81
C HIS A 193 1.26 -13.86 -6.16
N TYR A 194 0.74 -14.80 -5.37
CA TYR A 194 0.78 -16.23 -5.72
C TYR A 194 0.03 -16.54 -7.01
N LEU A 195 -1.19 -15.98 -7.18
CA LEU A 195 -1.95 -16.15 -8.42
C LEU A 195 -1.20 -15.59 -9.63
N GLN A 196 -0.53 -14.47 -9.48
CA GLN A 196 0.30 -13.89 -10.54
C GLN A 196 1.51 -14.77 -10.87
N ALA A 197 2.20 -15.30 -9.85
CA ALA A 197 3.32 -16.20 -10.05
C ALA A 197 2.90 -17.45 -10.81
N ILE A 198 1.74 -18.05 -10.44
CA ILE A 198 1.15 -19.20 -11.16
C ILE A 198 0.86 -18.84 -12.62
N LYS A 199 0.22 -17.69 -12.86
CA LYS A 199 -0.15 -17.23 -14.20
C LYS A 199 1.07 -16.92 -15.07
N GLN A 200 2.13 -16.36 -14.48
CA GLN A 200 3.39 -16.03 -15.17
C GLN A 200 4.35 -17.21 -15.26
N GLN A 201 3.95 -18.41 -14.79
CA GLN A 201 4.78 -19.62 -14.74
C GLN A 201 6.13 -19.37 -14.03
N GLN A 202 6.07 -18.64 -12.91
CA GLN A 202 7.22 -18.31 -12.09
C GLN A 202 7.34 -19.28 -10.92
N GLY A 203 8.49 -19.94 -10.81
CA GLY A 203 8.77 -20.91 -9.76
C GLY A 203 7.99 -22.22 -9.91
N ASP A 204 7.92 -23.00 -8.83
CA ASP A 204 7.15 -24.23 -8.78
C ASP A 204 5.65 -23.93 -8.62
N LYS A 205 4.89 -24.25 -9.66
CA LYS A 205 3.44 -24.04 -9.71
C LYS A 205 2.70 -24.82 -8.62
N GLU A 206 3.12 -26.08 -8.37
CA GLU A 206 2.44 -26.93 -7.39
C GLU A 206 2.68 -26.45 -5.96
N ASP A 207 3.92 -26.08 -5.63
CA ASP A 207 4.24 -25.50 -4.32
C ASP A 207 3.51 -24.16 -4.11
N THR A 208 3.52 -23.29 -5.12
CA THR A 208 2.82 -22.00 -5.06
C THR A 208 1.31 -22.19 -4.88
N LEU A 209 0.69 -23.15 -5.59
CA LEU A 209 -0.72 -23.47 -5.43
C LEU A 209 -1.04 -24.03 -4.04
N LYS A 210 -0.15 -24.86 -3.48
CA LYS A 210 -0.29 -25.39 -2.12
C LYS A 210 -0.23 -24.27 -1.09
N LYS A 211 0.70 -23.32 -1.24
CA LYS A 211 0.81 -22.14 -0.37
C LYS A 211 -0.46 -21.27 -0.46
N LEU A 212 -0.96 -21.03 -1.67
CA LEU A 212 -2.19 -20.28 -1.88
C LEU A 212 -3.39 -20.94 -1.21
N LYS A 213 -3.58 -22.25 -1.40
CA LYS A 213 -4.68 -23.02 -0.76
C LYS A 213 -4.60 -22.94 0.77
N LYS A 214 -3.40 -23.08 1.35
CA LYS A 214 -3.19 -22.94 2.79
C LYS A 214 -3.57 -21.55 3.28
N LEU A 215 -3.14 -20.52 2.57
CA LEU A 215 -3.44 -19.13 2.90
C LEU A 215 -4.96 -18.85 2.88
N VAL A 216 -5.68 -19.35 1.88
CA VAL A 216 -7.15 -19.27 1.81
C VAL A 216 -7.81 -19.96 3.00
N GLN A 217 -7.34 -21.15 3.38
CA GLN A 217 -7.83 -21.87 4.57
C GLN A 217 -7.61 -21.07 5.87
N GLU A 218 -6.46 -20.42 6.02
CA GLU A 218 -6.19 -19.53 7.14
C GLU A 218 -7.13 -18.32 7.13
N MET A 219 -7.39 -17.73 5.95
CA MET A 219 -8.34 -16.62 5.82
C MET A 219 -9.78 -17.04 6.16
N HIS A 220 -10.23 -18.23 5.77
CA HIS A 220 -11.53 -18.78 6.18
C HIS A 220 -11.67 -18.88 7.70
N LYS A 221 -10.60 -19.31 8.37
CA LYS A 221 -10.58 -19.45 9.82
C LYS A 221 -10.59 -18.10 10.53
N ASP A 222 -9.73 -17.17 10.10
CA ASP A 222 -9.46 -15.93 10.81
C ASP A 222 -10.39 -14.78 10.37
N TYR A 223 -10.89 -14.82 9.12
CA TYR A 223 -11.68 -13.75 8.48
C TYR A 223 -12.83 -14.31 7.61
N PRO A 224 -13.76 -15.11 8.17
CA PRO A 224 -14.76 -15.86 7.39
C PRO A 224 -15.75 -14.99 6.60
N GLN A 225 -15.90 -13.72 6.96
CA GLN A 225 -16.80 -12.77 6.28
C GLN A 225 -16.05 -11.74 5.41
N SER A 226 -14.77 -12.00 5.12
CA SER A 226 -13.94 -11.08 4.37
C SER A 226 -14.34 -11.00 2.90
N LEU A 227 -14.60 -9.79 2.41
CA LEU A 227 -14.77 -9.56 0.97
C LEU A 227 -13.48 -9.84 0.18
N LYS A 228 -12.31 -9.66 0.80
CA LYS A 228 -11.02 -9.98 0.21
C LYS A 228 -10.85 -11.49 0.01
N LEU A 229 -11.35 -12.31 0.97
CA LEU A 229 -11.38 -13.75 0.83
C LEU A 229 -12.26 -14.18 -0.35
N LEU A 230 -13.50 -13.68 -0.42
CA LEU A 230 -14.42 -13.97 -1.53
C LEU A 230 -13.83 -13.56 -2.88
N THR A 231 -13.14 -12.41 -2.93
CA THR A 231 -12.45 -11.97 -4.15
C THR A 231 -11.35 -12.95 -4.55
N LEU A 232 -10.52 -13.36 -3.58
CA LEU A 232 -9.40 -14.29 -3.85
C LEU A 232 -9.92 -15.64 -4.37
N GLU A 233 -10.98 -16.19 -3.78
CA GLU A 233 -11.62 -17.43 -4.23
C GLU A 233 -12.20 -17.32 -5.64
N SER A 234 -12.86 -16.20 -5.94
CA SER A 234 -13.38 -15.93 -7.29
C SER A 234 -12.28 -15.84 -8.35
N LEU A 235 -11.05 -15.45 -7.97
CA LEU A 235 -9.92 -15.39 -8.88
C LEU A 235 -9.21 -16.74 -9.06
N MET A 236 -9.46 -17.70 -8.16
CA MET A 236 -8.94 -19.07 -8.20
C MET A 236 -9.81 -20.02 -9.03
N SER A 237 -11.10 -19.69 -9.22
CA SER A 237 -12.07 -20.44 -10.02
C SER A 237 -11.94 -20.13 -11.51
#